data_8cf22c5997a86257df263f9061f9866d
#
_entry.id   8cf22c5997a86257df263f9061f9866d
#
_cell.length_a   1.000
_cell.length_b   1.000
_cell.length_c   1.000
_cell.angle_alpha   90.00
_cell.angle_beta   90.00
_cell.angle_gamma   90.00
#
_symmetry.space_group_name_H-M   'P 1'
#
loop_
_entity.id
_entity.type
_entity.pdbx_description
1 polymer ?
#
loop_
_entity_poly.entity_id
_entity_poly.type
_entity_poly.pdbx_seq_one_letter_code
_entity_poly.pdbx_strand_id
1 'polypeptide(L)'
;MSGDRERCWPTTDPLYVAYHDEEWGRPVTDERTLYERLCLEGFQSGLSWLTILRKRDNFRRAFASFDPDAVARFGVADVERLLRDAGIVRNRGKIEAAIANARGVLALRDEGTSLHELMWSFAPIDYVPPRTTADWVAQTAESKELSRRLKAAGFRFVGPTTVWAAMQACGLVNDHLATCFVRADVEQARRSLVHQPGPGPVP
;
A
#
# COMPACT_ATOMS: atom_id res chain seq x y z
N MET A 1 15.06 15.99 28.29
CA MET A 1 15.79 14.77 27.84
C MET A 1 14.99 14.18 26.70
N SER A 2 15.44 14.42 25.46
CA SER A 2 14.84 13.76 24.28
C SER A 2 15.33 12.31 24.33
N GLY A 3 14.53 11.43 24.94
CA GLY A 3 14.80 10.00 24.88
C GLY A 3 14.86 9.61 23.40
N ASP A 4 15.95 8.96 23.02
CA ASP A 4 16.17 8.49 21.65
C ASP A 4 15.04 7.52 21.30
N ARG A 5 14.07 7.99 20.50
CA ARG A 5 12.90 7.16 20.12
C ARG A 5 13.35 6.12 19.13
N GLU A 6 13.32 4.86 19.52
CA GLU A 6 13.74 3.77 18.66
C GLU A 6 12.77 3.61 17.47
N ARG A 7 13.30 3.71 16.24
CA ARG A 7 12.59 3.48 14.98
C ARG A 7 13.00 2.15 14.36
N CYS A 8 12.16 1.63 13.49
CA CYS A 8 12.37 0.35 12.82
C CYS A 8 13.60 0.33 11.90
N TRP A 9 14.02 1.49 11.41
CA TRP A 9 15.23 1.66 10.61
C TRP A 9 15.91 3.00 10.89
N PRO A 10 17.25 3.05 10.82
CA PRO A 10 17.98 4.30 10.98
C PRO A 10 17.78 5.20 9.75
N THR A 11 17.37 6.44 9.97
CA THR A 11 17.31 7.46 8.93
C THR A 11 17.36 8.86 9.54
N THR A 12 18.02 9.78 8.82
CA THR A 12 18.04 11.21 9.14
C THR A 12 17.28 12.05 8.12
N ASP A 13 16.75 11.43 7.05
CA ASP A 13 15.95 12.12 6.05
C ASP A 13 14.58 12.48 6.64
N PRO A 14 14.22 13.77 6.74
CA PRO A 14 12.99 14.20 7.41
C PRO A 14 11.73 13.61 6.80
N LEU A 15 11.71 13.43 5.46
CA LEU A 15 10.57 12.86 4.75
C LEU A 15 10.39 11.38 5.12
N TYR A 16 11.52 10.65 5.27
CA TYR A 16 11.46 9.23 5.60
C TYR A 16 11.18 9.01 7.10
N VAL A 17 11.63 9.94 7.95
CA VAL A 17 11.24 9.99 9.37
C VAL A 17 9.73 10.20 9.50
N ALA A 18 9.18 11.21 8.83
CA ALA A 18 7.73 11.49 8.85
C ALA A 18 6.92 10.29 8.33
N TYR A 19 7.36 9.68 7.23
CA TYR A 19 6.70 8.49 6.70
C TYR A 19 6.65 7.35 7.73
N HIS A 20 7.77 7.06 8.42
CA HIS A 20 7.80 6.03 9.46
C HIS A 20 6.89 6.36 10.64
N ASP A 21 6.95 7.58 11.14
CA ASP A 21 6.31 7.98 12.40
C ASP A 21 4.79 8.21 12.22
N GLU A 22 4.36 8.63 11.02
CA GLU A 22 3.01 9.14 10.80
C GLU A 22 2.19 8.33 9.79
N GLU A 23 2.83 7.54 8.91
CA GLU A 23 2.12 6.89 7.80
C GLU A 23 2.28 5.36 7.76
N TRP A 24 3.51 4.84 7.86
CA TRP A 24 3.78 3.42 7.69
C TRP A 24 3.13 2.59 8.80
N GLY A 25 2.44 1.52 8.40
CA GLY A 25 1.74 0.64 9.34
C GLY A 25 0.41 1.19 9.87
N ARG A 26 0.08 2.45 9.61
CA ARG A 26 -1.21 3.00 10.01
C ARG A 26 -2.33 2.48 9.11
N PRO A 27 -3.47 2.06 9.71
CA PRO A 27 -4.57 1.49 8.97
C PRO A 27 -5.14 2.44 7.91
N VAL A 28 -5.30 1.93 6.71
CA VAL A 28 -5.92 2.63 5.57
C VAL A 28 -7.16 1.87 5.15
N THR A 29 -8.30 2.55 5.13
CA THR A 29 -9.60 2.01 4.70
C THR A 29 -10.11 2.68 3.42
N ASP A 30 -9.63 3.89 3.13
CA ASP A 30 -9.99 4.60 1.91
C ASP A 30 -9.45 3.89 0.67
N GLU A 31 -10.35 3.49 -0.23
CA GLU A 31 -10.05 2.69 -1.41
C GLU A 31 -9.07 3.38 -2.37
N ARG A 32 -9.19 4.71 -2.54
CA ARG A 32 -8.27 5.49 -3.37
C ARG A 32 -6.85 5.46 -2.81
N THR A 33 -6.71 5.62 -1.50
CA THR A 33 -5.42 5.56 -0.81
C THR A 33 -4.83 4.15 -0.87
N LEU A 34 -5.64 3.09 -0.74
CA LEU A 34 -5.19 1.70 -0.93
C LEU A 34 -4.68 1.47 -2.35
N TYR A 35 -5.42 1.94 -3.36
CA TYR A 35 -5.00 1.88 -4.76
C TYR A 35 -3.71 2.67 -5.02
N GLU A 36 -3.59 3.90 -4.50
CA GLU A 36 -2.36 4.70 -4.57
C GLU A 36 -1.18 3.92 -4.01
N ARG A 37 -1.29 3.43 -2.77
CA ARG A 37 -0.18 2.73 -2.09
C ARG A 37 0.20 1.45 -2.82
N LEU A 38 -0.76 0.64 -3.25
CA LEU A 38 -0.49 -0.57 -4.01
C LEU A 38 0.25 -0.27 -5.33
N CYS A 39 -0.14 0.80 -6.05
CA CYS A 39 0.56 1.23 -7.26
C CYS A 39 1.98 1.73 -6.95
N LEU A 40 2.15 2.52 -5.90
CA LEU A 40 3.47 3.05 -5.52
C LEU A 40 4.44 1.94 -5.11
N GLU A 41 3.98 0.89 -4.42
CA GLU A 41 4.77 -0.32 -4.14
C GLU A 41 5.15 -1.05 -5.43
N GLY A 42 4.26 -1.12 -6.41
CA GLY A 42 4.58 -1.62 -7.75
C GLY A 42 5.65 -0.78 -8.45
N PHE A 43 5.56 0.56 -8.36
CA PHE A 43 6.58 1.47 -8.90
C PHE A 43 7.92 1.35 -8.17
N GLN A 44 7.93 1.01 -6.88
CA GLN A 44 9.15 0.83 -6.10
C GLN A 44 10.00 -0.35 -6.57
N SER A 45 9.43 -1.38 -7.17
CA SER A 45 10.17 -2.57 -7.58
C SER A 45 11.47 -2.23 -8.32
N GLY A 46 12.62 -2.60 -7.75
CA GLY A 46 13.95 -2.28 -8.24
C GLY A 46 14.49 -0.87 -7.87
N LEU A 47 13.78 -0.14 -6.99
CA LEU A 47 14.16 1.20 -6.52
C LEU A 47 14.06 1.26 -4.98
N SER A 48 14.62 2.32 -4.37
CA SER A 48 14.40 2.59 -2.95
C SER A 48 13.02 3.22 -2.72
N TRP A 49 12.40 2.92 -1.56
CA TRP A 49 11.15 3.57 -1.17
C TRP A 49 11.28 5.09 -1.07
N LEU A 50 12.40 5.57 -0.57
CA LEU A 50 12.68 7.02 -0.49
C LEU A 50 12.62 7.70 -1.87
N THR A 51 13.03 7.01 -2.93
CA THR A 51 12.90 7.52 -4.31
C THR A 51 11.43 7.70 -4.69
N ILE A 52 10.58 6.75 -4.36
CA ILE A 52 9.14 6.82 -4.60
C ILE A 52 8.50 7.92 -3.74
N LEU A 53 8.84 7.96 -2.48
CA LEU A 53 8.32 8.93 -1.52
C LEU A 53 8.60 10.38 -1.96
N ARG A 54 9.82 10.67 -2.43
CA ARG A 54 10.20 11.99 -3.00
C ARG A 54 9.45 12.34 -4.28
N LYS A 55 8.92 11.35 -5.00
CA LYS A 55 8.17 11.53 -6.24
C LYS A 55 6.65 11.47 -6.03
N ARG A 56 6.18 11.16 -4.81
CA ARG A 56 4.77 10.84 -4.52
C ARG A 56 3.80 11.94 -4.99
N ASP A 57 4.09 13.19 -4.73
CA ASP A 57 3.23 14.29 -5.15
C ASP A 57 3.20 14.48 -6.67
N ASN A 58 4.30 14.17 -7.36
CA ASN A 58 4.33 14.13 -8.81
C ASN A 58 3.48 12.96 -9.34
N PHE A 59 3.56 11.79 -8.72
CA PHE A 59 2.69 10.65 -9.04
C PHE A 59 1.21 11.02 -8.87
N ARG A 60 0.83 11.67 -7.77
CA ARG A 60 -0.55 12.13 -7.54
C ARG A 60 -1.01 13.05 -8.66
N ARG A 61 -0.22 14.06 -9.03
CA ARG A 61 -0.54 14.96 -10.15
C ARG A 61 -0.65 14.22 -11.48
N ALA A 62 0.29 13.31 -11.77
CA ALA A 62 0.37 12.58 -13.03
C ALA A 62 -0.79 11.58 -13.22
N PHE A 63 -1.26 10.97 -12.12
CA PHE A 63 -2.29 9.94 -12.09
C PHE A 63 -3.64 10.43 -11.51
N ALA A 64 -4.00 11.70 -11.74
CA ALA A 64 -5.30 12.27 -11.32
C ALA A 64 -5.61 11.99 -9.84
N SER A 65 -4.63 12.22 -8.94
CA SER A 65 -4.70 11.93 -7.49
C SER A 65 -5.08 10.47 -7.18
N PHE A 66 -4.72 9.55 -8.05
CA PHE A 66 -5.07 8.13 -7.98
C PHE A 66 -6.59 7.88 -7.86
N ASP A 67 -7.38 8.70 -8.53
CA ASP A 67 -8.81 8.41 -8.70
C ASP A 67 -8.97 7.21 -9.65
N PRO A 68 -9.46 6.05 -9.19
CA PRO A 68 -9.57 4.86 -10.03
C PRO A 68 -10.47 5.09 -11.26
N ASP A 69 -11.57 5.85 -11.11
CA ASP A 69 -12.49 6.15 -12.19
C ASP A 69 -11.83 7.01 -13.30
N ALA A 70 -10.97 7.94 -12.90
CA ALA A 70 -10.23 8.76 -13.84
C ALA A 70 -9.10 7.98 -14.51
N VAL A 71 -8.28 7.25 -13.73
CA VAL A 71 -7.10 6.52 -14.24
C VAL A 71 -7.51 5.34 -15.11
N ALA A 72 -8.62 4.66 -14.84
CA ALA A 72 -9.13 3.56 -15.66
C ALA A 72 -9.41 3.98 -17.12
N ARG A 73 -9.71 5.27 -17.34
CA ARG A 73 -9.94 5.85 -18.67
C ARG A 73 -8.68 6.27 -19.41
N PHE A 74 -7.51 6.21 -18.78
CA PHE A 74 -6.26 6.56 -19.44
C PHE A 74 -6.00 5.64 -20.64
N GLY A 75 -5.65 6.26 -21.78
CA GLY A 75 -5.36 5.61 -23.03
C GLY A 75 -3.89 5.75 -23.44
N VAL A 76 -3.62 5.45 -24.71
CA VAL A 76 -2.26 5.50 -25.28
C VAL A 76 -1.63 6.89 -25.12
N ALA A 77 -2.40 7.94 -25.36
CA ALA A 77 -1.91 9.34 -25.23
C ALA A 77 -1.47 9.65 -23.79
N ASP A 78 -2.17 9.11 -22.79
CA ASP A 78 -1.79 9.29 -21.38
C ASP A 78 -0.51 8.52 -21.06
N VAL A 79 -0.38 7.29 -21.54
CA VAL A 79 0.85 6.51 -21.37
C VAL A 79 2.05 7.26 -21.96
N GLU A 80 1.92 7.83 -23.17
CA GLU A 80 2.99 8.61 -23.80
C GLU A 80 3.29 9.91 -23.02
N ARG A 81 2.28 10.58 -22.49
CA ARG A 81 2.43 11.74 -21.59
C ARG A 81 3.23 11.36 -20.33
N LEU A 82 2.83 10.27 -19.68
CA LEU A 82 3.46 9.78 -18.45
C LEU A 82 4.92 9.34 -18.67
N LEU A 83 5.23 8.74 -19.81
CA LEU A 83 6.61 8.38 -20.18
C LEU A 83 7.54 9.58 -20.37
N ARG A 84 7.00 10.77 -20.65
CA ARG A 84 7.78 12.01 -20.76
C ARG A 84 7.93 12.75 -19.44
N ASP A 85 7.13 12.38 -18.42
CA ASP A 85 7.15 13.04 -17.11
C ASP A 85 8.35 12.58 -16.26
N ALA A 86 9.38 13.40 -16.16
CA ALA A 86 10.55 13.15 -15.31
C ALA A 86 10.22 13.15 -13.80
N GLY A 87 9.06 13.67 -13.42
CA GLY A 87 8.59 13.68 -12.03
C GLY A 87 8.23 12.29 -11.49
N ILE A 88 7.96 11.33 -12.37
CA ILE A 88 7.61 9.94 -12.00
C ILE A 88 8.68 8.93 -12.43
N VAL A 89 8.46 7.66 -12.15
CA VAL A 89 9.26 6.54 -12.69
C VAL A 89 8.78 6.21 -14.10
N ARG A 90 9.57 6.56 -15.11
CA ARG A 90 9.24 6.41 -16.52
C ARG A 90 9.45 4.97 -17.00
N ASN A 91 8.56 4.07 -16.59
CA ASN A 91 8.56 2.67 -17.00
C ASN A 91 7.18 2.31 -17.55
N ARG A 92 7.12 1.98 -18.86
CA ARG A 92 5.86 1.67 -19.56
C ARG A 92 5.06 0.58 -18.85
N GLY A 93 5.70 -0.53 -18.51
CA GLY A 93 5.03 -1.66 -17.87
C GLY A 93 4.39 -1.30 -16.52
N LYS A 94 5.07 -0.45 -15.73
CA LYS A 94 4.55 0.02 -14.43
C LYS A 94 3.43 1.06 -14.59
N ILE A 95 3.54 1.93 -15.60
CA ILE A 95 2.48 2.89 -15.95
C ILE A 95 1.22 2.16 -16.39
N GLU A 96 1.35 1.22 -17.33
CA GLU A 96 0.24 0.39 -17.80
C GLU A 96 -0.35 -0.48 -16.70
N ALA A 97 0.48 -0.94 -15.75
CA ALA A 97 0.01 -1.67 -14.58
C ALA A 97 -0.84 -0.81 -13.66
N ALA A 98 -0.46 0.44 -13.40
CA ALA A 98 -1.28 1.35 -12.60
C ALA A 98 -2.66 1.58 -13.26
N ILE A 99 -2.71 1.72 -14.59
CA ILE A 99 -3.98 1.84 -15.33
C ILE A 99 -4.79 0.54 -15.25
N ALA A 100 -4.15 -0.63 -15.39
CA ALA A 100 -4.81 -1.94 -15.24
C ALA A 100 -5.35 -2.12 -13.82
N ASN A 101 -4.61 -1.69 -12.79
CA ASN A 101 -5.02 -1.75 -11.40
C ASN A 101 -6.25 -0.87 -11.12
N ALA A 102 -6.35 0.32 -11.74
CA ALA A 102 -7.55 1.14 -11.68
C ALA A 102 -8.77 0.40 -12.24
N ARG A 103 -8.62 -0.25 -13.40
CA ARG A 103 -9.69 -1.08 -14.00
C ARG A 103 -10.02 -2.28 -13.12
N GLY A 104 -9.03 -2.87 -12.44
CA GLY A 104 -9.23 -3.93 -11.45
C GLY A 104 -10.07 -3.46 -10.25
N VAL A 105 -9.87 -2.22 -9.77
CA VAL A 105 -10.73 -1.63 -8.73
C VAL A 105 -12.18 -1.53 -9.19
N LEU A 106 -12.42 -1.05 -10.43
CA LEU A 106 -13.77 -0.97 -10.97
C LEU A 106 -14.39 -2.36 -11.15
N ALA A 107 -13.63 -3.35 -11.61
CA ALA A 107 -14.10 -4.73 -11.75
C ALA A 107 -14.52 -5.33 -10.39
N LEU A 108 -13.77 -5.09 -9.31
CA LEU A 108 -14.17 -5.50 -7.96
C LEU A 108 -15.50 -4.86 -7.54
N ARG A 109 -15.70 -3.57 -7.82
CA ARG A 109 -16.97 -2.87 -7.53
C ARG A 109 -18.14 -3.46 -8.32
N ASP A 110 -17.94 -3.81 -9.60
CA ASP A 110 -18.94 -4.45 -10.45
C ASP A 110 -19.29 -5.86 -9.94
N GLU A 111 -18.36 -6.55 -9.27
CA GLU A 111 -18.57 -7.83 -8.60
C GLU A 111 -19.21 -7.69 -7.19
N GLY A 112 -19.53 -6.47 -6.75
CA GLY A 112 -20.16 -6.19 -5.47
C GLY A 112 -19.22 -6.23 -4.26
N THR A 113 -17.90 -6.08 -4.49
CA THR A 113 -16.89 -5.96 -3.44
C THR A 113 -16.02 -4.72 -3.67
N SER A 114 -15.13 -4.40 -2.76
CA SER A 114 -14.19 -3.28 -2.86
C SER A 114 -12.76 -3.75 -2.69
N LEU A 115 -11.80 -2.93 -3.15
CA LEU A 115 -10.38 -3.17 -2.88
C LEU A 115 -10.12 -3.20 -1.36
N HIS A 116 -10.83 -2.37 -0.58
CA HIS A 116 -10.77 -2.37 0.87
C HIS A 116 -11.17 -3.74 1.44
N GLU A 117 -12.36 -4.22 1.12
CA GLU A 117 -12.86 -5.51 1.63
C GLU A 117 -11.95 -6.66 1.23
N LEU A 118 -11.51 -6.68 -0.04
CA LEU A 118 -10.59 -7.71 -0.51
C LEU A 118 -9.27 -7.67 0.27
N MET A 119 -8.63 -6.52 0.41
CA MET A 119 -7.33 -6.44 1.08
C MET A 119 -7.45 -6.78 2.56
N TRP A 120 -8.41 -6.19 3.27
CA TRP A 120 -8.58 -6.37 4.71
C TRP A 120 -9.04 -7.78 5.11
N SER A 121 -9.67 -8.54 4.21
CA SER A 121 -9.98 -9.95 4.45
C SER A 121 -8.74 -10.83 4.65
N PHE A 122 -7.55 -10.34 4.27
CA PHE A 122 -6.26 -11.00 4.46
C PHE A 122 -5.44 -10.41 5.60
N ALA A 123 -5.99 -9.48 6.39
CA ALA A 123 -5.30 -8.94 7.55
C ALA A 123 -5.14 -10.05 8.62
N PRO A 124 -3.91 -10.40 9.05
CA PRO A 124 -3.72 -11.43 10.06
C PRO A 124 -4.30 -10.98 11.41
N ILE A 125 -5.02 -11.89 12.09
CA ILE A 125 -5.60 -11.65 13.41
C ILE A 125 -4.50 -11.73 14.48
N ASP A 126 -3.70 -12.80 14.42
CA ASP A 126 -2.61 -13.06 15.34
C ASP A 126 -1.27 -12.87 14.63
N TYR A 127 -0.67 -11.70 14.77
CA TYR A 127 0.63 -11.40 14.18
C TYR A 127 1.68 -11.17 15.26
N VAL A 128 2.73 -11.98 15.23
CA VAL A 128 3.87 -11.84 16.16
C VAL A 128 4.76 -10.69 15.69
N PRO A 129 4.97 -9.66 16.54
CA PRO A 129 5.82 -8.54 16.16
C PRO A 129 7.26 -8.96 15.92
N PRO A 130 7.90 -8.43 14.86
CA PRO A 130 9.34 -8.62 14.66
C PRO A 130 10.12 -7.97 15.80
N ARG A 131 11.17 -8.64 16.27
CA ARG A 131 12.07 -8.11 17.32
C ARG A 131 13.23 -7.34 16.72
N THR A 132 13.65 -7.76 15.54
CA THR A 132 14.75 -7.16 14.78
C THR A 132 14.37 -7.09 13.30
N THR A 133 15.12 -6.33 12.52
CA THR A 133 14.92 -6.29 11.05
C THR A 133 15.21 -7.63 10.36
N ALA A 134 15.94 -8.54 11.02
CA ALA A 134 16.20 -9.88 10.49
C ALA A 134 14.93 -10.78 10.55
N ASP A 135 13.96 -10.43 11.38
CA ASP A 135 12.69 -11.16 11.50
C ASP A 135 11.70 -10.78 10.37
N TRP A 136 11.96 -9.69 9.63
CA TRP A 136 11.12 -9.32 8.52
C TRP A 136 11.19 -10.32 7.38
N VAL A 137 10.02 -10.71 6.93
CA VAL A 137 9.87 -11.65 5.81
C VAL A 137 9.51 -10.89 4.52
N ALA A 138 9.91 -11.44 3.39
CA ALA A 138 9.62 -10.84 2.09
C ALA A 138 8.18 -11.13 1.60
N GLN A 139 7.53 -12.15 2.16
CA GLN A 139 6.17 -12.56 1.79
C GLN A 139 5.62 -13.57 2.82
N THR A 140 4.29 -13.66 2.91
CA THR A 140 3.57 -14.61 3.77
C THR A 140 2.57 -15.44 2.97
N ALA A 141 1.86 -16.36 3.61
CA ALA A 141 0.78 -17.12 2.98
C ALA A 141 -0.37 -16.17 2.54
N GLU A 142 -0.71 -15.20 3.40
CA GLU A 142 -1.74 -14.20 3.16
C GLU A 142 -1.37 -13.31 1.95
N SER A 143 -0.13 -12.81 1.89
CA SER A 143 0.31 -11.98 0.76
C SER A 143 0.38 -12.76 -0.56
N LYS A 144 0.66 -14.06 -0.54
CA LYS A 144 0.62 -14.93 -1.72
C LYS A 144 -0.81 -15.09 -2.22
N GLU A 145 -1.74 -15.37 -1.33
CA GLU A 145 -3.13 -15.58 -1.71
C GLU A 145 -3.79 -14.25 -2.14
N LEU A 146 -3.56 -13.14 -1.42
CA LEU A 146 -4.02 -11.83 -1.83
C LEU A 146 -3.46 -11.44 -3.22
N SER A 147 -2.17 -11.71 -3.47
CA SER A 147 -1.55 -11.51 -4.79
C SER A 147 -2.29 -12.31 -5.88
N ARG A 148 -2.66 -13.56 -5.60
CA ARG A 148 -3.42 -14.40 -6.54
C ARG A 148 -4.80 -13.81 -6.82
N ARG A 149 -5.51 -13.37 -5.79
CA ARG A 149 -6.85 -12.75 -5.92
C ARG A 149 -6.80 -11.43 -6.69
N LEU A 150 -5.84 -10.55 -6.36
CA LEU A 150 -5.64 -9.30 -7.09
C LEU A 150 -5.34 -9.54 -8.58
N LYS A 151 -4.47 -10.53 -8.90
CA LYS A 151 -4.20 -10.88 -10.29
C LYS A 151 -5.43 -11.41 -11.01
N ALA A 152 -6.28 -12.20 -10.34
CA ALA A 152 -7.53 -12.68 -10.92
C ALA A 152 -8.50 -11.52 -11.24
N ALA A 153 -8.50 -10.44 -10.44
CA ALA A 153 -9.23 -9.20 -10.71
C ALA A 153 -8.52 -8.25 -11.71
N GLY A 154 -7.47 -8.71 -12.40
CA GLY A 154 -6.79 -7.95 -13.45
C GLY A 154 -5.66 -7.02 -12.98
N PHE A 155 -5.30 -7.04 -11.70
CA PHE A 155 -4.18 -6.24 -11.20
C PHE A 155 -2.83 -6.76 -11.71
N ARG A 156 -1.90 -5.83 -11.90
CA ARG A 156 -0.54 -6.09 -12.40
C ARG A 156 0.50 -5.50 -11.45
N PHE A 157 1.74 -6.01 -11.48
CA PHE A 157 2.82 -5.64 -10.56
C PHE A 157 2.45 -5.82 -9.08
N VAL A 158 1.59 -6.78 -8.80
CA VAL A 158 1.11 -7.18 -7.47
C VAL A 158 1.64 -8.57 -7.09
N GLY A 159 2.95 -8.78 -7.25
CA GLY A 159 3.62 -10.00 -6.77
C GLY A 159 3.53 -10.12 -5.22
N PRO A 160 3.71 -11.33 -4.65
CA PRO A 160 3.55 -11.53 -3.20
C PRO A 160 4.39 -10.59 -2.33
N THR A 161 5.61 -10.27 -2.76
CA THR A 161 6.50 -9.32 -2.06
C THR A 161 5.96 -7.88 -2.12
N THR A 162 5.48 -7.44 -3.29
CA THR A 162 4.86 -6.11 -3.44
C THR A 162 3.58 -6.00 -2.61
N VAL A 163 2.77 -7.07 -2.62
CA VAL A 163 1.54 -7.13 -1.83
C VAL A 163 1.84 -7.12 -0.34
N TRP A 164 2.87 -7.85 0.10
CA TRP A 164 3.29 -7.82 1.51
C TRP A 164 3.72 -6.41 1.93
N ALA A 165 4.54 -5.72 1.14
CA ALA A 165 4.92 -4.34 1.39
C ALA A 165 3.70 -3.40 1.45
N ALA A 166 2.71 -3.58 0.58
CA ALA A 166 1.45 -2.84 0.64
C ALA A 166 0.64 -3.15 1.91
N MET A 167 0.60 -4.42 2.34
CA MET A 167 -0.05 -4.82 3.61
C MET A 167 0.60 -4.15 4.81
N GLN A 168 1.94 -4.11 4.85
CA GLN A 168 2.70 -3.39 5.87
C GLN A 168 2.41 -1.89 5.83
N ALA A 169 2.54 -1.26 4.66
CA ALA A 169 2.34 0.18 4.49
C ALA A 169 0.92 0.64 4.84
N CYS A 170 -0.09 -0.19 4.54
CA CYS A 170 -1.51 0.13 4.76
C CYS A 170 -2.05 -0.32 6.13
N GLY A 171 -1.21 -0.89 6.99
CA GLY A 171 -1.60 -1.29 8.35
C GLY A 171 -2.48 -2.53 8.43
N LEU A 172 -2.55 -3.35 7.37
CA LEU A 172 -3.18 -4.65 7.43
C LEU A 172 -2.43 -5.57 8.42
N VAL A 173 -1.14 -5.31 8.55
CA VAL A 173 -0.26 -5.90 9.55
C VAL A 173 0.54 -4.80 10.23
N ASN A 174 0.77 -4.92 11.53
CA ASN A 174 1.64 -4.02 12.27
C ASN A 174 3.05 -4.60 12.34
N ASP A 175 3.87 -4.27 11.35
CA ASP A 175 5.22 -4.81 11.21
C ASP A 175 6.31 -3.89 11.80
N HIS A 176 5.91 -2.93 12.63
CA HIS A 176 6.85 -2.20 13.47
C HIS A 176 7.56 -3.16 14.43
N LEU A 177 8.85 -2.93 14.67
CA LEU A 177 9.62 -3.69 15.66
C LEU A 177 8.98 -3.61 17.04
N ALA A 178 9.14 -4.65 17.83
CA ALA A 178 8.55 -4.73 19.17
C ALA A 178 8.96 -3.55 20.08
N THR A 179 10.13 -2.98 19.85
CA THR A 179 10.69 -1.83 20.59
C THR A 179 10.37 -0.47 19.96
N CYS A 180 9.77 -0.46 18.76
CA CYS A 180 9.48 0.78 18.04
C CYS A 180 8.42 1.62 18.78
N PHE A 181 8.71 2.91 18.96
CA PHE A 181 7.90 3.81 19.77
C PHE A 181 6.49 4.04 19.24
N VAL A 182 6.25 3.92 17.92
CA VAL A 182 4.91 4.09 17.31
C VAL A 182 4.06 2.82 17.32
N ARG A 183 4.67 1.67 17.63
CA ARG A 183 4.00 0.37 17.52
C ARG A 183 2.69 0.28 18.29
N ALA A 184 2.67 0.76 19.54
CA ALA A 184 1.49 0.66 20.40
C ALA A 184 0.30 1.44 19.82
N ASP A 185 0.55 2.65 19.33
CA ASP A 185 -0.48 3.51 18.72
C ASP A 185 -1.02 2.90 17.42
N VAL A 186 -0.13 2.36 16.60
CA VAL A 186 -0.51 1.66 15.34
C VAL A 186 -1.35 0.43 15.66
N GLU A 187 -0.97 -0.37 16.66
CA GLU A 187 -1.73 -1.57 17.03
C GLU A 187 -3.11 -1.22 17.59
N GLN A 188 -3.21 -0.15 18.39
CA GLN A 188 -4.49 0.34 18.89
C GLN A 188 -5.40 0.77 17.75
N ALA A 189 -4.89 1.55 16.79
CA ALA A 189 -5.64 2.00 15.63
C ALA A 189 -6.12 0.80 14.77
N ARG A 190 -5.24 -0.20 14.57
CA ARG A 190 -5.57 -1.41 13.80
C ARG A 190 -6.68 -2.23 14.47
N ARG A 191 -6.60 -2.47 15.77
CA ARG A 191 -7.62 -3.22 16.53
C ARG A 191 -8.98 -2.55 16.48
N SER A 192 -9.03 -1.23 16.51
CA SER A 192 -10.27 -0.48 16.41
C SER A 192 -11.03 -0.71 15.10
N LEU A 193 -10.34 -1.08 14.02
CA LEU A 193 -10.95 -1.40 12.72
C LEU A 193 -11.36 -2.88 12.61
N VAL A 194 -10.49 -3.80 13.05
CA VAL A 194 -10.73 -5.25 12.95
C VAL A 194 -11.88 -5.71 13.84
N HIS A 195 -12.13 -4.99 14.95
CA HIS A 195 -13.19 -5.32 15.92
C HIS A 195 -14.51 -4.55 15.69
N GLN A 196 -14.65 -3.76 14.62
CA GLN A 196 -15.96 -3.24 14.26
C GLN A 196 -16.79 -4.39 13.69
N PRO A 197 -17.90 -4.82 14.36
CA PRO A 197 -18.82 -5.77 13.74
C PRO A 197 -19.32 -5.13 12.45
N GLY A 198 -19.17 -5.85 11.34
CA GLY A 198 -19.75 -5.44 10.07
C GLY A 198 -21.22 -5.07 10.25
N PRO A 199 -21.80 -4.21 9.39
CA PRO A 199 -23.21 -3.90 9.44
C PRO A 199 -23.98 -5.22 9.47
N GLY A 200 -24.76 -5.42 10.54
CA GLY A 200 -25.61 -6.59 10.71
C GLY A 200 -26.50 -6.77 9.48
N PRO A 201 -27.00 -7.99 9.19
CA PRO A 201 -27.86 -8.23 8.05
C PRO A 201 -29.03 -7.24 8.10
N VAL A 202 -29.17 -6.48 7.01
CA VAL A 202 -30.33 -5.59 6.82
C VAL A 202 -31.58 -6.46 6.82
N PRO A 203 -32.63 -6.14 7.62
CA PRO A 203 -33.85 -6.93 7.74
C PRO A 203 -34.62 -7.01 6.45
#